data_b68f7e5fdeb6c0681a2bbc70f2bd11dd
#
_entry.id   b68f7e5fdeb6c0681a2bbc70f2bd11dd
#
_cell.length_a   1.000
_cell.length_b   1.000
_cell.length_c   1.000
_cell.angle_alpha   90.00
_cell.angle_beta   90.00
_cell.angle_gamma   90.00
#
_symmetry.space_group_name_H-M   'P 1'
#
loop_
_entity.id
_entity.type
_entity.pdbx_description
1 polymer ?
#
loop_
_entity_poly.entity_id
_entity_poly.type
_entity_poly.pdbx_seq_one_letter_code
_entity_poly.pdbx_strand_id
1 'polypeptide(L)'
;MFTETNSQVTSTGVKAVNSWDEFSPLREVIVGDATHSRIAAPTDPSAWLNCYPELPRSELERFQSGRFPQRVIEETNEDLADLVTTLRDMGIVVHQPSAVDTEQEYGGLGWRSQGRTSYCPRDLTLVIGSTIIEVPSPVRARYFEIFGMRELFQDYLLRGAQWLAAPRPQLRDELFPTDAADSPVLGEAEPAFEAANVLRLGRDVFYQVSRSGNELGLRWLQSTLRLLGDIRVHPLRGIYEGTHIDSTICFLRPGLVLLNPERIRPDTIPAALRSWEVIWCPPIEEPVPPVLSHTLSTPWVGMNLLMVNPQMAVVDRNQTNLMRLLEAKGITVLPRRLRHSRVLGGGFHCVTLDTVRDGGPESYLE
;
A
#
# COMPACT_ATOMS: atom_id res chain seq x y z
N MET A 1 -44.34 9.09 -10.77
CA MET A 1 -44.88 9.05 -9.40
C MET A 1 -43.96 8.09 -8.65
N PHE A 2 -42.89 8.59 -8.05
CA PHE A 2 -41.97 7.77 -7.28
C PHE A 2 -42.43 7.81 -5.83
N THR A 3 -42.82 6.67 -5.29
CA THR A 3 -43.18 6.53 -3.89
C THR A 3 -41.89 6.53 -3.05
N GLU A 4 -41.70 7.59 -2.26
CA GLU A 4 -40.70 7.63 -1.19
C GLU A 4 -41.05 6.60 -0.13
N THR A 5 -40.32 5.48 -0.09
CA THR A 5 -40.30 4.60 1.07
C THR A 5 -39.28 5.17 2.07
N ASN A 6 -39.76 5.85 3.05
CA ASN A 6 -39.02 6.37 4.19
C ASN A 6 -38.62 5.19 5.09
N SER A 7 -37.53 4.49 4.78
CA SER A 7 -36.90 3.55 5.71
C SER A 7 -35.98 4.36 6.64
N GLN A 8 -36.45 4.61 7.85
CA GLN A 8 -35.59 5.05 8.94
C GLN A 8 -34.51 3.98 9.18
N VAL A 9 -33.33 4.20 8.65
CA VAL A 9 -32.12 3.45 9.03
C VAL A 9 -31.78 3.90 10.45
N THR A 10 -32.09 3.06 11.43
CA THR A 10 -31.57 3.19 12.78
C THR A 10 -30.07 3.02 12.71
N SER A 11 -29.31 4.12 12.80
CA SER A 11 -27.86 4.10 12.87
C SER A 11 -27.43 3.43 14.18
N THR A 12 -27.15 2.15 14.13
CA THR A 12 -26.22 1.55 15.07
C THR A 12 -24.88 2.25 14.82
N GLY A 13 -24.28 2.86 15.84
CA GLY A 13 -23.13 3.78 15.72
C GLY A 13 -21.82 3.22 15.17
N VAL A 14 -21.86 2.22 14.30
CA VAL A 14 -20.72 1.64 13.60
C VAL A 14 -20.51 2.44 12.32
N LYS A 15 -19.39 3.17 12.24
CA LYS A 15 -19.00 3.88 11.02
C LYS A 15 -18.75 2.88 9.91
N ALA A 16 -19.24 3.16 8.69
CA ALA A 16 -19.03 2.30 7.52
C ALA A 16 -17.54 2.18 7.15
N VAL A 17 -16.81 3.29 7.28
CA VAL A 17 -15.36 3.41 7.10
C VAL A 17 -14.84 4.41 8.14
N ASN A 18 -13.72 4.10 8.79
CA ASN A 18 -13.04 5.00 9.72
C ASN A 18 -11.59 4.59 9.88
N SER A 19 -10.67 5.24 9.19
CA SER A 19 -9.25 4.95 9.35
C SER A 19 -8.43 6.23 9.29
N TRP A 20 -7.76 6.56 10.39
CA TRP A 20 -7.04 7.82 10.56
C TRP A 20 -5.53 7.64 10.73
N ASP A 21 -5.10 6.47 11.17
CA ASP A 21 -3.70 6.18 11.47
C ASP A 21 -3.35 4.73 11.13
N GLU A 22 -2.10 4.35 11.33
CA GLU A 22 -1.59 3.03 10.96
C GLU A 22 -1.58 2.03 12.15
N PHE A 23 -2.00 2.44 13.36
CA PHE A 23 -1.82 1.63 14.57
C PHE A 23 -3.04 1.50 15.48
N SER A 24 -4.05 2.36 15.39
CA SER A 24 -5.27 2.22 16.22
C SER A 24 -5.93 0.86 16.03
N PRO A 25 -6.70 0.34 17.03
CA PRO A 25 -7.27 -0.99 16.95
C PRO A 25 -8.03 -1.25 15.66
N LEU A 26 -7.60 -2.27 14.91
CA LEU A 26 -8.15 -2.69 13.63
C LEU A 26 -9.49 -3.39 13.85
N ARG A 27 -10.52 -3.00 13.09
CA ARG A 27 -11.87 -3.57 13.14
C ARG A 27 -12.31 -4.21 11.84
N GLU A 28 -11.90 -3.61 10.71
CA GLU A 28 -12.26 -4.12 9.40
C GLU A 28 -11.11 -3.88 8.41
N VAL A 29 -10.86 -4.87 7.56
CA VAL A 29 -9.73 -4.88 6.63
C VAL A 29 -10.06 -5.61 5.35
N ILE A 30 -9.53 -5.16 4.22
CA ILE A 30 -9.51 -5.90 2.96
C ILE A 30 -8.13 -6.55 2.84
N VAL A 31 -8.09 -7.87 2.67
CA VAL A 31 -6.87 -8.65 2.42
C VAL A 31 -6.82 -9.01 0.94
N GLY A 32 -5.68 -8.82 0.30
CA GLY A 32 -5.49 -9.08 -1.12
C GLY A 32 -5.66 -10.54 -1.55
N ASP A 33 -5.61 -10.75 -2.86
CA ASP A 33 -5.69 -12.06 -3.51
C ASP A 33 -4.67 -12.16 -4.64
N ALA A 34 -3.97 -13.29 -4.75
CA ALA A 34 -2.93 -13.50 -5.75
C ALA A 34 -3.38 -14.35 -6.95
N THR A 35 -4.64 -14.81 -7.00
CA THR A 35 -5.15 -15.83 -7.94
C THR A 35 -4.84 -15.51 -9.40
N HIS A 36 -4.96 -14.25 -9.80
CA HIS A 36 -4.73 -13.78 -11.16
C HIS A 36 -3.46 -12.94 -11.33
N SER A 37 -2.49 -13.10 -10.41
CA SER A 37 -1.26 -12.29 -10.43
C SER A 37 -0.38 -12.60 -11.64
N ARG A 38 0.15 -11.53 -12.25
CA ARG A 38 0.98 -11.55 -13.46
C ARG A 38 2.19 -10.64 -13.33
N ILE A 39 3.21 -10.93 -14.09
CA ILE A 39 4.38 -10.07 -14.29
C ILE A 39 4.07 -9.16 -15.48
N ALA A 40 4.13 -7.86 -15.29
CA ALA A 40 3.93 -6.88 -16.36
C ALA A 40 5.04 -6.98 -17.42
N ALA A 41 4.72 -6.60 -18.65
CA ALA A 41 5.70 -6.63 -19.73
C ALA A 41 6.83 -5.61 -19.50
N PRO A 42 8.12 -6.00 -19.56
CA PRO A 42 9.23 -5.07 -19.36
C PRO A 42 9.36 -4.02 -20.45
N THR A 43 8.64 -4.19 -21.58
CA THR A 43 8.52 -3.20 -22.64
C THR A 43 7.57 -2.05 -22.30
N ASP A 44 6.75 -2.20 -21.26
CA ASP A 44 5.90 -1.12 -20.74
C ASP A 44 6.73 -0.25 -19.79
N PRO A 45 6.96 1.05 -20.09
CA PRO A 45 7.77 1.92 -19.25
C PRO A 45 7.18 2.06 -17.85
N SER A 46 5.85 1.97 -17.68
CA SER A 46 5.20 2.04 -16.38
C SER A 46 5.52 0.85 -15.47
N ALA A 47 5.85 -0.31 -16.04
CA ALA A 47 6.20 -1.50 -15.27
C ALA A 47 7.49 -1.33 -14.46
N TRP A 48 8.42 -0.47 -14.94
CA TRP A 48 9.68 -0.17 -14.26
C TRP A 48 9.49 0.59 -12.95
N LEU A 49 8.39 1.33 -12.82
CA LEU A 49 8.08 2.09 -11.61
C LEU A 49 7.79 1.20 -10.40
N ASN A 50 7.42 -0.07 -10.64
CA ASN A 50 7.16 -1.07 -9.60
C ASN A 50 8.39 -1.87 -9.17
N CYS A 51 9.53 -1.64 -9.79
CA CYS A 51 10.77 -2.32 -9.44
C CYS A 51 11.58 -1.44 -8.50
N TYR A 52 12.27 -2.06 -7.54
CA TYR A 52 13.16 -1.28 -6.71
C TYR A 52 14.37 -0.77 -7.51
N PRO A 53 14.84 0.47 -7.26
CA PRO A 53 15.78 1.15 -8.15
C PRO A 53 17.17 0.50 -8.20
N GLU A 54 17.51 -0.29 -7.18
CA GLU A 54 18.79 -1.00 -7.11
C GLU A 54 18.83 -2.28 -7.96
N LEU A 55 17.67 -2.70 -8.52
CA LEU A 55 17.63 -3.87 -9.40
C LEU A 55 18.27 -3.54 -10.76
N PRO A 56 19.34 -4.25 -11.17
CA PRO A 56 20.00 -3.99 -12.44
C PRO A 56 19.05 -4.15 -13.63
N ARG A 57 19.16 -3.24 -14.62
CA ARG A 57 18.35 -3.29 -15.85
C ARG A 57 18.45 -4.64 -16.55
N SER A 58 19.66 -5.21 -16.64
CA SER A 58 19.89 -6.54 -17.24
C SER A 58 19.12 -7.67 -16.55
N GLU A 59 18.79 -7.52 -15.28
CA GLU A 59 17.94 -8.46 -14.57
C GLU A 59 16.47 -8.26 -14.98
N LEU A 60 15.99 -7.01 -15.04
CA LEU A 60 14.64 -6.69 -15.47
C LEU A 60 14.32 -7.18 -16.87
N GLU A 61 15.26 -7.05 -17.81
CA GLU A 61 15.11 -7.52 -19.19
C GLU A 61 14.97 -9.05 -19.32
N ARG A 62 15.38 -9.80 -18.30
CA ARG A 62 15.22 -11.25 -18.23
C ARG A 62 13.85 -11.70 -17.73
N PHE A 63 13.06 -10.81 -17.14
CA PHE A 63 11.72 -11.16 -16.67
C PHE A 63 10.82 -11.51 -17.85
N GLN A 64 10.27 -12.71 -17.81
CA GLN A 64 9.21 -13.11 -18.73
C GLN A 64 7.89 -12.57 -18.21
N SER A 65 7.25 -11.72 -19.01
CA SER A 65 5.88 -11.28 -18.72
C SER A 65 4.91 -12.47 -18.75
N GLY A 66 3.81 -12.34 -18.03
CA GLY A 66 2.78 -13.35 -18.01
C GLY A 66 2.41 -13.80 -16.59
N ARG A 67 1.67 -14.88 -16.51
CA ARG A 67 1.20 -15.41 -15.22
C ARG A 67 2.37 -15.91 -14.36
N PHE A 68 2.31 -15.63 -13.07
CA PHE A 68 3.25 -16.26 -12.14
C PHE A 68 3.09 -17.79 -12.15
N PRO A 69 4.16 -18.56 -11.85
CA PRO A 69 4.07 -20.00 -11.68
C PRO A 69 2.93 -20.36 -10.73
N GLN A 70 2.15 -21.39 -11.08
CA GLN A 70 0.96 -21.79 -10.32
C GLN A 70 1.30 -22.06 -8.85
N ARG A 71 2.44 -22.66 -8.57
CA ARG A 71 2.92 -22.91 -7.20
C ARG A 71 3.10 -21.61 -6.41
N VAL A 72 3.63 -20.54 -7.03
CA VAL A 72 3.81 -19.24 -6.36
C VAL A 72 2.45 -18.65 -5.97
N ILE A 73 1.46 -18.75 -6.86
CA ILE A 73 0.09 -18.27 -6.61
C ILE A 73 -0.56 -19.08 -5.47
N GLU A 74 -0.50 -20.40 -5.52
CA GLU A 74 -1.09 -21.29 -4.51
C GLU A 74 -0.47 -21.05 -3.13
N GLU A 75 0.86 -21.06 -3.04
CA GLU A 75 1.58 -20.82 -1.79
C GLU A 75 1.33 -19.40 -1.23
N THR A 76 1.14 -18.41 -2.09
CA THR A 76 0.78 -17.04 -1.65
C THR A 76 -0.64 -17.02 -1.09
N ASN A 77 -1.59 -17.64 -1.78
CA ASN A 77 -2.97 -17.66 -1.32
C ASN A 77 -3.16 -18.49 -0.04
N GLU A 78 -2.37 -19.55 0.17
CA GLU A 78 -2.30 -20.24 1.47
C GLU A 78 -1.84 -19.29 2.60
N ASP A 79 -0.79 -18.52 2.36
CA ASP A 79 -0.27 -17.57 3.34
C ASP A 79 -1.28 -16.43 3.63
N LEU A 80 -1.98 -15.94 2.61
CA LEU A 80 -3.06 -14.96 2.78
C LEU A 80 -4.27 -15.55 3.52
N ALA A 81 -4.63 -16.81 3.27
CA ALA A 81 -5.71 -17.49 3.97
C ALA A 81 -5.38 -17.68 5.47
N ASP A 82 -4.13 -17.98 5.81
CA ASP A 82 -3.67 -18.03 7.22
C ASP A 82 -3.79 -16.65 7.88
N LEU A 83 -3.41 -15.57 7.20
CA LEU A 83 -3.60 -14.20 7.67
C LEU A 83 -5.08 -13.87 7.89
N VAL A 84 -5.94 -14.19 6.92
CA VAL A 84 -7.40 -13.98 7.00
C VAL A 84 -7.98 -14.70 8.21
N THR A 85 -7.62 -15.96 8.42
CA THR A 85 -8.08 -16.77 9.56
C THR A 85 -7.62 -16.13 10.86
N THR A 86 -6.34 -15.76 10.96
CA THR A 86 -5.78 -15.11 12.15
C THR A 86 -6.55 -13.82 12.52
N LEU A 87 -6.80 -12.95 11.55
CA LEU A 87 -7.50 -11.70 11.82
C LEU A 87 -8.96 -11.93 12.22
N ARG A 88 -9.64 -12.89 11.59
CA ARG A 88 -11.02 -13.27 11.94
C ARG A 88 -11.12 -13.85 13.35
N ASP A 89 -10.17 -14.69 13.75
CA ASP A 89 -10.11 -15.26 15.11
C ASP A 89 -9.92 -14.18 16.18
N MET A 90 -9.37 -13.02 15.81
CA MET A 90 -9.26 -11.85 16.66
C MET A 90 -10.53 -10.96 16.62
N GLY A 91 -11.59 -11.37 15.94
CA GLY A 91 -12.84 -10.61 15.84
C GLY A 91 -12.78 -9.46 14.81
N ILE A 92 -11.79 -9.43 13.93
CA ILE A 92 -11.67 -8.43 12.87
C ILE A 92 -12.50 -8.90 11.66
N VAL A 93 -13.30 -7.99 11.09
CA VAL A 93 -14.02 -8.25 9.85
C VAL A 93 -13.04 -8.23 8.68
N VAL A 94 -12.99 -9.30 7.90
CA VAL A 94 -12.05 -9.45 6.78
C VAL A 94 -12.80 -9.68 5.49
N HIS A 95 -12.55 -8.79 4.53
CA HIS A 95 -13.00 -8.89 3.15
C HIS A 95 -11.85 -9.25 2.20
N GLN A 96 -12.17 -9.70 1.01
CA GLN A 96 -11.23 -9.89 -0.08
C GLN A 96 -11.80 -9.27 -1.36
N PRO A 97 -10.95 -8.75 -2.28
CA PRO A 97 -11.42 -8.22 -3.55
C PRO A 97 -12.05 -9.32 -4.40
N SER A 98 -13.01 -8.94 -5.23
CA SER A 98 -13.55 -9.84 -6.28
C SER A 98 -12.46 -10.08 -7.34
N ALA A 99 -12.49 -11.24 -7.97
CA ALA A 99 -11.55 -11.61 -9.02
C ALA A 99 -11.64 -10.64 -10.21
N VAL A 100 -10.47 -10.13 -10.64
CA VAL A 100 -10.33 -9.31 -11.85
C VAL A 100 -9.61 -10.14 -12.91
N ASP A 101 -10.17 -10.20 -14.12
CA ASP A 101 -9.48 -10.85 -15.24
C ASP A 101 -8.26 -10.02 -15.64
N THR A 102 -7.07 -10.54 -15.33
CA THR A 102 -5.80 -9.90 -15.65
C THR A 102 -5.23 -10.33 -17.00
N GLU A 103 -5.85 -11.28 -17.69
CA GLU A 103 -5.42 -11.76 -19.01
C GLU A 103 -5.97 -10.91 -20.13
N GLN A 104 -7.11 -10.28 -19.91
CA GLN A 104 -7.72 -9.39 -20.88
C GLN A 104 -6.80 -8.18 -21.17
N GLU A 105 -6.50 -7.96 -22.45
CA GLU A 105 -5.81 -6.74 -22.88
C GLU A 105 -6.78 -5.56 -22.84
N TYR A 106 -6.28 -4.43 -22.34
CA TYR A 106 -6.96 -3.15 -22.33
C TYR A 106 -5.97 -2.03 -22.70
N GLY A 107 -6.45 -0.82 -22.86
CA GLY A 107 -5.58 0.29 -23.19
C GLY A 107 -6.25 1.65 -23.12
N GLY A 108 -5.40 2.64 -23.22
CA GLY A 108 -5.75 4.06 -23.29
C GLY A 108 -5.31 4.69 -24.61
N LEU A 109 -5.08 6.00 -24.57
CA LEU A 109 -4.63 6.79 -25.70
C LEU A 109 -3.13 6.54 -25.98
N GLY A 110 -2.84 5.59 -26.86
CA GLY A 110 -1.47 5.31 -27.30
C GLY A 110 -0.74 4.19 -26.56
N TRP A 111 -1.42 3.46 -25.66
CA TRP A 111 -0.80 2.33 -24.95
C TRP A 111 -1.73 1.13 -24.82
N ARG A 112 -1.16 -0.03 -24.58
CA ARG A 112 -1.83 -1.30 -24.28
C ARG A 112 -1.16 -1.95 -23.07
N SER A 113 -1.95 -2.68 -22.27
CA SER A 113 -1.46 -3.45 -21.14
C SER A 113 -2.40 -4.61 -20.84
N GLN A 114 -1.94 -5.53 -20.01
CA GLN A 114 -2.74 -6.54 -19.34
C GLN A 114 -2.77 -6.23 -17.85
N GLY A 115 -3.69 -6.84 -17.10
CA GLY A 115 -3.78 -6.67 -15.66
C GLY A 115 -2.57 -7.26 -14.92
N ARG A 116 -2.34 -6.83 -13.68
CA ARG A 116 -1.23 -7.31 -12.87
C ARG A 116 -1.68 -8.20 -11.71
N THR A 117 -2.48 -7.69 -10.76
CA THR A 117 -2.73 -8.40 -9.50
C THR A 117 -3.88 -7.78 -8.71
N SER A 118 -4.41 -8.50 -7.74
CA SER A 118 -5.23 -7.95 -6.64
C SER A 118 -4.55 -8.20 -5.28
N TYR A 119 -3.25 -8.44 -5.28
CA TYR A 119 -2.47 -8.81 -4.09
C TYR A 119 -2.28 -7.67 -3.11
N CYS A 120 -2.09 -6.44 -3.58
CA CYS A 120 -1.83 -5.25 -2.75
C CYS A 120 -2.96 -4.21 -2.88
N PRO A 121 -4.12 -4.38 -2.20
CA PRO A 121 -5.24 -3.44 -2.28
C PRO A 121 -4.87 -2.04 -1.75
N ARG A 122 -3.92 -1.94 -0.83
CA ARG A 122 -3.43 -0.68 -0.26
C ARG A 122 -2.81 0.26 -1.27
N ASP A 123 -2.24 -0.26 -2.35
CA ASP A 123 -1.50 0.57 -3.30
C ASP A 123 -2.44 1.47 -4.13
N LEU A 124 -3.69 1.07 -4.32
CA LEU A 124 -4.65 1.76 -5.18
C LEU A 124 -5.73 2.54 -4.42
N THR A 125 -5.78 2.37 -3.11
CA THR A 125 -6.83 2.95 -2.28
C THR A 125 -6.26 3.57 -1.03
N LEU A 126 -6.54 4.86 -0.85
CA LEU A 126 -6.27 5.57 0.39
C LEU A 126 -7.58 5.71 1.17
N VAL A 127 -7.57 5.29 2.43
CA VAL A 127 -8.68 5.53 3.35
C VAL A 127 -8.25 6.59 4.36
N ILE A 128 -9.00 7.68 4.45
CA ILE A 128 -8.77 8.74 5.45
C ILE A 128 -10.10 9.10 6.10
N GLY A 129 -10.19 8.87 7.40
CA GLY A 129 -11.44 9.04 8.13
C GLY A 129 -12.55 8.18 7.56
N SER A 130 -13.66 8.79 7.17
CA SER A 130 -14.81 8.14 6.53
C SER A 130 -14.76 8.15 5.00
N THR A 131 -13.61 8.49 4.41
CA THR A 131 -13.48 8.68 2.97
C THR A 131 -12.57 7.64 2.35
N ILE A 132 -13.06 6.97 1.31
CA ILE A 132 -12.31 6.11 0.41
C ILE A 132 -11.88 6.95 -0.79
N ILE A 133 -10.60 6.90 -1.16
CA ILE A 133 -10.04 7.63 -2.30
C ILE A 133 -9.37 6.63 -3.25
N GLU A 134 -9.93 6.46 -4.45
CA GLU A 134 -9.24 5.77 -5.55
C GLU A 134 -8.13 6.69 -6.06
N VAL A 135 -6.88 6.22 -6.00
CA VAL A 135 -5.72 7.04 -6.37
C VAL A 135 -5.32 6.84 -7.85
N PRO A 136 -4.64 7.83 -8.46
CA PRO A 136 -4.23 7.78 -9.85
C PRO A 136 -2.90 7.04 -10.00
N SER A 137 -2.91 5.69 -9.88
CA SER A 137 -1.68 4.90 -10.04
C SER A 137 -1.02 5.17 -11.40
N PRO A 138 0.31 5.38 -11.44
CA PRO A 138 1.05 5.56 -12.70
C PRO A 138 1.24 4.26 -13.48
N VAL A 139 0.83 3.11 -12.96
CA VAL A 139 1.13 1.80 -13.52
C VAL A 139 0.00 1.31 -14.42
N ARG A 140 0.25 1.21 -15.73
CA ARG A 140 -0.73 0.77 -16.73
C ARG A 140 -1.34 -0.58 -16.40
N ALA A 141 -0.53 -1.55 -15.98
CA ALA A 141 -0.98 -2.89 -15.60
C ALA A 141 -1.91 -2.91 -14.37
N ARG A 142 -2.01 -1.81 -13.63
CA ARG A 142 -2.87 -1.66 -12.44
C ARG A 142 -4.14 -0.84 -12.69
N TYR A 143 -4.34 -0.36 -13.91
CA TYR A 143 -5.39 0.61 -14.24
C TYR A 143 -6.82 0.14 -13.87
N PHE A 144 -7.10 -1.15 -14.00
CA PHE A 144 -8.40 -1.75 -13.66
C PHE A 144 -8.38 -2.61 -12.40
N GLU A 145 -7.25 -2.71 -11.71
CA GLU A 145 -7.12 -3.51 -10.49
C GLU A 145 -8.12 -3.06 -9.39
N ILE A 146 -8.40 -1.76 -9.31
CA ILE A 146 -9.37 -1.16 -8.39
C ILE A 146 -10.79 -1.73 -8.55
N PHE A 147 -11.14 -2.29 -9.71
CA PHE A 147 -12.47 -2.82 -9.95
C PHE A 147 -12.79 -4.07 -9.13
N GLY A 148 -11.79 -4.81 -8.68
CA GLY A 148 -11.99 -5.90 -7.73
C GLY A 148 -12.55 -5.46 -6.38
N MET A 149 -12.45 -4.18 -6.03
CA MET A 149 -12.98 -3.63 -4.78
C MET A 149 -14.32 -2.89 -4.94
N ARG A 150 -14.85 -2.80 -6.17
CA ARG A 150 -16.05 -2.00 -6.49
C ARG A 150 -17.28 -2.37 -5.67
N GLU A 151 -17.55 -3.63 -5.50
CA GLU A 151 -18.72 -4.11 -4.74
C GLU A 151 -18.59 -3.73 -3.26
N LEU A 152 -17.39 -3.85 -2.69
CA LEU A 152 -17.11 -3.42 -1.31
C LEU A 152 -17.30 -1.91 -1.15
N PHE A 153 -16.80 -1.12 -2.11
CA PHE A 153 -16.92 0.34 -2.03
C PHE A 153 -18.37 0.81 -2.22
N GLN A 154 -19.17 0.11 -3.03
CA GLN A 154 -20.60 0.37 -3.14
C GLN A 154 -21.34 0.07 -1.82
N ASP A 155 -20.99 -1.04 -1.15
CA ASP A 155 -21.54 -1.35 0.17
C ASP A 155 -21.16 -0.28 1.21
N TYR A 156 -19.89 0.14 1.24
CA TYR A 156 -19.44 1.21 2.13
C TYR A 156 -20.17 2.53 1.85
N LEU A 157 -20.36 2.88 0.58
CA LEU A 157 -21.11 4.07 0.19
C LEU A 157 -22.56 4.01 0.67
N LEU A 158 -23.23 2.87 0.49
CA LEU A 158 -24.61 2.66 0.95
C LEU A 158 -24.73 2.72 2.49
N ARG A 159 -23.67 2.38 3.21
CA ARG A 159 -23.55 2.52 4.67
C ARG A 159 -23.12 3.91 5.14
N GLY A 160 -22.93 4.87 4.22
CA GLY A 160 -22.65 6.27 4.51
C GLY A 160 -21.18 6.71 4.44
N ALA A 161 -20.28 5.89 3.92
CA ALA A 161 -18.91 6.31 3.61
C ALA A 161 -18.90 7.31 2.43
N GLN A 162 -17.88 8.15 2.40
CA GLN A 162 -17.59 8.97 1.23
C GLN A 162 -16.69 8.19 0.28
N TRP A 163 -16.97 8.29 -1.03
CA TRP A 163 -16.16 7.64 -2.05
C TRP A 163 -15.76 8.64 -3.14
N LEU A 164 -14.46 8.89 -3.25
CA LEU A 164 -13.87 9.82 -4.20
C LEU A 164 -12.96 9.06 -5.16
N ALA A 165 -12.87 9.53 -6.39
CA ALA A 165 -11.86 9.09 -7.35
C ALA A 165 -10.99 10.27 -7.77
N ALA A 166 -9.68 10.07 -7.78
CA ALA A 166 -8.74 11.02 -8.35
C ALA A 166 -8.96 11.17 -9.87
N PRO A 167 -8.48 12.27 -10.50
CA PRO A 167 -8.46 12.35 -11.95
C PRO A 167 -7.83 11.10 -12.55
N ARG A 168 -8.57 10.46 -13.45
CA ARG A 168 -8.07 9.24 -14.14
C ARG A 168 -6.89 9.60 -15.02
N PRO A 169 -5.69 9.04 -14.79
CA PRO A 169 -4.53 9.38 -15.59
C PRO A 169 -4.65 8.82 -17.00
N GLN A 170 -4.10 9.54 -17.99
CA GLN A 170 -4.05 9.09 -19.37
C GLN A 170 -2.95 8.05 -19.59
N LEU A 171 -1.88 8.08 -18.78
CA LEU A 171 -0.73 7.19 -18.81
C LEU A 171 -0.03 7.13 -20.18
N ARG A 172 0.05 8.26 -20.89
CA ARG A 172 0.81 8.36 -22.13
C ARG A 172 2.30 8.27 -21.87
N ASP A 173 3.09 7.99 -22.89
CA ASP A 173 4.55 7.81 -22.76
C ASP A 173 5.27 9.07 -22.23
N GLU A 174 4.70 10.26 -22.43
CA GLU A 174 5.22 11.52 -21.89
C GLU A 174 5.26 11.55 -20.35
N LEU A 175 4.47 10.69 -19.68
CA LEU A 175 4.53 10.52 -18.24
C LEU A 175 5.76 9.74 -17.77
N PHE A 176 6.44 9.06 -18.67
CA PHE A 176 7.56 8.14 -18.38
C PHE A 176 8.86 8.56 -19.08
N PRO A 177 9.40 9.77 -18.82
CA PRO A 177 10.71 10.14 -19.31
C PRO A 177 11.77 9.18 -18.78
N THR A 178 12.92 9.13 -19.44
CA THR A 178 14.08 8.38 -18.98
C THR A 178 15.01 9.24 -18.13
N ASP A 179 15.63 8.64 -17.14
CA ASP A 179 16.69 9.26 -16.34
C ASP A 179 18.06 9.19 -17.06
N ALA A 180 19.11 9.65 -16.39
CA ALA A 180 20.47 9.63 -16.94
C ALA A 180 21.03 8.22 -17.20
N ALA A 181 20.41 7.18 -16.62
CA ALA A 181 20.73 5.77 -16.84
C ALA A 181 19.83 5.12 -17.91
N ASP A 182 19.09 5.93 -18.67
CA ASP A 182 18.12 5.48 -19.68
C ASP A 182 17.04 4.54 -19.11
N SER A 183 16.65 4.77 -17.84
CA SER A 183 15.59 4.03 -17.15
C SER A 183 14.33 4.88 -17.05
N PRO A 184 13.13 4.32 -17.30
CA PRO A 184 11.88 5.04 -17.12
C PRO A 184 11.70 5.53 -15.67
N VAL A 185 11.30 6.77 -15.53
CA VAL A 185 10.94 7.39 -14.25
C VAL A 185 9.57 8.05 -14.34
N LEU A 186 8.95 8.33 -13.21
CA LEU A 186 7.69 9.06 -13.18
C LEU A 186 7.93 10.56 -13.40
N GLY A 187 7.38 11.08 -14.49
CA GLY A 187 7.40 12.51 -14.82
C GLY A 187 6.23 13.28 -14.22
N GLU A 188 6.15 14.58 -14.61
CA GLU A 188 5.16 15.55 -14.09
C GLU A 188 4.09 15.92 -15.14
N ALA A 189 3.81 15.03 -16.10
CA ALA A 189 2.82 15.34 -17.15
C ALA A 189 1.38 15.40 -16.62
N GLU A 190 1.07 14.62 -15.58
CA GLU A 190 -0.23 14.56 -14.93
C GLU A 190 -0.10 14.12 -13.47
N PRO A 191 -1.13 14.37 -12.59
CA PRO A 191 -1.10 13.86 -11.22
C PRO A 191 -1.10 12.34 -11.21
N ALA A 192 -0.09 11.74 -10.57
CA ALA A 192 0.03 10.30 -10.48
C ALA A 192 0.71 9.88 -9.16
N PHE A 193 0.09 8.93 -8.45
CA PHE A 193 0.68 8.30 -7.27
C PHE A 193 -0.04 7.02 -6.90
N GLU A 194 0.66 6.13 -6.20
CA GLU A 194 0.06 5.00 -5.50
C GLU A 194 -0.19 5.34 -4.04
N ALA A 195 -1.26 4.80 -3.45
CA ALA A 195 -1.67 5.14 -2.07
C ALA A 195 -0.64 4.68 -1.03
N ALA A 196 0.15 3.65 -1.33
CA ALA A 196 1.26 3.22 -0.49
C ALA A 196 2.46 4.21 -0.44
N ASN A 197 2.39 5.34 -1.18
CA ASN A 197 3.26 6.51 -0.97
C ASN A 197 2.81 7.37 0.20
N VAL A 198 1.68 7.02 0.83
CA VAL A 198 1.02 7.81 1.86
C VAL A 198 0.95 7.01 3.16
N LEU A 199 1.35 7.64 4.27
CA LEU A 199 1.13 7.13 5.63
C LEU A 199 0.26 8.11 6.40
N ARG A 200 -0.66 7.58 7.20
CA ARG A 200 -1.63 8.35 8.01
C ARG A 200 -1.18 8.42 9.45
N LEU A 201 -1.35 9.57 10.04
CA LEU A 201 -1.04 9.83 11.44
C LEU A 201 -2.05 10.81 12.05
N GLY A 202 -3.33 10.42 12.10
CA GLY A 202 -4.44 11.28 12.49
C GLY A 202 -4.68 12.39 11.46
N ARG A 203 -4.53 13.65 11.87
CA ARG A 203 -4.63 14.81 10.97
C ARG A 203 -3.38 15.06 10.14
N ASP A 204 -2.33 14.30 10.37
CA ASP A 204 -1.08 14.42 9.64
C ASP A 204 -0.93 13.25 8.66
N VAL A 205 -0.57 13.56 7.44
CA VAL A 205 -0.39 12.60 6.36
C VAL A 205 1.00 12.82 5.78
N PHE A 206 1.78 11.77 5.66
CA PHE A 206 3.09 11.81 5.04
C PHE A 206 2.98 11.33 3.60
N TYR A 207 3.51 12.08 2.66
CA TYR A 207 3.53 11.72 1.24
C TYR A 207 4.97 11.65 0.73
N GLN A 208 5.38 10.49 0.25
CA GLN A 208 6.71 10.30 -0.37
C GLN A 208 6.64 10.64 -1.85
N VAL A 209 7.46 11.61 -2.28
CA VAL A 209 7.73 11.85 -3.70
C VAL A 209 8.77 10.84 -4.16
N SER A 210 8.43 10.02 -5.16
CA SER A 210 9.26 8.91 -5.64
C SER A 210 8.83 8.45 -7.03
N ARG A 211 9.36 7.32 -7.52
CA ARG A 211 8.94 6.70 -8.78
C ARG A 211 7.46 6.28 -8.82
N SER A 212 6.79 6.16 -7.68
CA SER A 212 5.35 5.83 -7.61
C SER A 212 4.47 6.98 -7.12
N GLY A 213 5.00 8.20 -7.04
CA GLY A 213 4.23 9.37 -6.64
C GLY A 213 4.94 10.68 -6.96
N ASN A 214 4.36 11.49 -7.87
CA ASN A 214 4.94 12.73 -8.34
C ASN A 214 4.46 13.97 -7.57
N GLU A 215 5.04 15.14 -7.86
CA GLU A 215 4.70 16.44 -7.24
C GLU A 215 3.28 16.90 -7.60
N LEU A 216 2.79 16.62 -8.81
CA LEU A 216 1.41 16.94 -9.17
C LEU A 216 0.41 16.08 -8.38
N GLY A 217 0.74 14.79 -8.14
CA GLY A 217 -0.03 13.91 -7.26
C GLY A 217 -0.09 14.44 -5.83
N LEU A 218 1.06 14.89 -5.29
CA LEU A 218 1.12 15.58 -3.99
C LEU A 218 0.20 16.81 -3.95
N ARG A 219 0.28 17.68 -4.95
CA ARG A 219 -0.56 18.88 -5.02
C ARG A 219 -2.05 18.56 -5.08
N TRP A 220 -2.41 17.55 -5.86
CA TRP A 220 -3.78 17.08 -5.94
C TRP A 220 -4.26 16.55 -4.58
N LEU A 221 -3.47 15.71 -3.92
CA LEU A 221 -3.80 15.15 -2.60
C LEU A 221 -3.95 16.27 -1.55
N GLN A 222 -3.02 17.22 -1.50
CA GLN A 222 -3.09 18.37 -0.59
C GLN A 222 -4.38 19.18 -0.81
N SER A 223 -4.74 19.42 -2.07
CA SER A 223 -5.97 20.16 -2.43
C SER A 223 -7.22 19.39 -1.98
N THR A 224 -7.25 18.09 -2.22
CA THR A 224 -8.39 17.23 -1.90
C THR A 224 -8.57 17.07 -0.38
N LEU A 225 -7.50 16.84 0.37
CA LEU A 225 -7.58 16.65 1.82
C LEU A 225 -8.03 17.91 2.57
N ARG A 226 -7.73 19.10 2.05
CA ARG A 226 -8.28 20.36 2.59
C ARG A 226 -9.81 20.44 2.48
N LEU A 227 -10.41 19.79 1.50
CA LEU A 227 -11.87 19.73 1.35
C LEU A 227 -12.51 18.77 2.37
N LEU A 228 -11.74 17.79 2.84
CA LEU A 228 -12.21 16.78 3.81
C LEU A 228 -12.04 17.22 5.26
N GLY A 229 -11.26 18.26 5.51
CA GLY A 229 -11.02 18.79 6.86
C GLY A 229 -9.64 19.42 7.04
N ASP A 230 -9.27 19.68 8.28
CA ASP A 230 -7.95 20.21 8.63
C ASP A 230 -6.93 19.06 8.66
N ILE A 231 -6.56 18.56 7.47
CA ILE A 231 -5.58 17.48 7.29
C ILE A 231 -4.31 18.07 6.69
N ARG A 232 -3.19 17.89 7.38
CA ARG A 232 -1.87 18.40 6.98
C ARG A 232 -1.10 17.34 6.20
N VAL A 233 -0.56 17.68 5.05
CA VAL A 233 0.25 16.78 4.25
C VAL A 233 1.73 17.18 4.34
N HIS A 234 2.56 16.27 4.84
CA HIS A 234 4.00 16.40 5.01
C HIS A 234 4.72 15.75 3.83
N PRO A 235 5.27 16.52 2.88
CA PRO A 235 5.99 15.94 1.76
C PRO A 235 7.37 15.43 2.20
N LEU A 236 7.71 14.23 1.79
CA LEU A 236 9.02 13.61 1.96
C LEU A 236 9.71 13.50 0.61
N ARG A 237 10.89 14.11 0.48
CA ARG A 237 11.71 14.13 -0.74
C ARG A 237 13.13 13.68 -0.45
N GLY A 238 13.73 12.96 -1.40
CA GLY A 238 15.13 12.53 -1.29
C GLY A 238 15.41 11.51 -0.18
N ILE A 239 14.35 10.83 0.34
CA ILE A 239 14.51 9.77 1.34
C ILE A 239 14.67 8.42 0.64
N TYR A 240 13.78 8.12 -0.27
CA TYR A 240 13.84 6.92 -1.09
C TYR A 240 13.14 7.19 -2.43
N GLU A 241 13.85 6.96 -3.51
CA GLU A 241 13.34 7.24 -4.85
C GLU A 241 12.65 6.04 -5.51
N GLY A 242 12.57 4.91 -4.82
CA GLY A 242 11.85 3.74 -5.30
C GLY A 242 10.35 3.85 -5.12
N THR A 243 9.70 2.70 -5.02
CA THR A 243 8.26 2.63 -4.75
C THR A 243 8.00 2.72 -3.24
N HIS A 244 6.88 3.22 -2.86
CA HIS A 244 6.22 3.12 -1.54
C HIS A 244 7.05 3.51 -0.31
N ILE A 245 6.38 4.13 0.64
CA ILE A 245 7.00 4.61 1.89
C ILE A 245 7.01 3.55 2.99
N ASP A 246 6.16 2.56 2.94
CA ASP A 246 5.88 1.60 4.01
C ASP A 246 6.96 0.53 4.24
N SER A 247 8.03 0.56 3.45
CA SER A 247 9.30 -0.12 3.72
C SER A 247 10.43 0.84 4.14
N THR A 248 10.05 2.06 4.53
CA THR A 248 10.96 3.13 4.97
C THR A 248 10.58 3.66 6.35
N ILE A 249 9.28 3.85 6.59
CA ILE A 249 8.71 4.36 7.84
C ILE A 249 7.52 3.46 8.22
N CYS A 250 7.49 2.98 9.48
CA CYS A 250 6.32 2.31 10.04
C CYS A 250 5.95 2.98 11.37
N PHE A 251 4.76 3.54 11.46
CA PHE A 251 4.21 4.05 12.71
C PHE A 251 3.70 2.88 13.55
N LEU A 252 4.24 2.71 14.75
CA LEU A 252 3.92 1.58 15.63
C LEU A 252 2.86 1.93 16.67
N ARG A 253 2.94 3.13 17.23
CA ARG A 253 1.98 3.72 18.17
C ARG A 253 2.31 5.20 18.35
N PRO A 254 1.47 6.00 19.03
CA PRO A 254 1.80 7.39 19.33
C PRO A 254 3.18 7.50 19.98
N GLY A 255 4.04 8.35 19.40
CA GLY A 255 5.39 8.61 19.90
C GLY A 255 6.45 7.55 19.57
N LEU A 256 6.12 6.44 18.87
CA LEU A 256 7.09 5.39 18.50
C LEU A 256 7.05 5.08 17.00
N VAL A 257 8.19 5.16 16.34
CA VAL A 257 8.34 4.90 14.91
C VAL A 257 9.52 3.97 14.61
N LEU A 258 9.32 3.03 13.68
CA LEU A 258 10.36 2.16 13.12
C LEU A 258 10.84 2.78 11.80
N LEU A 259 12.14 3.00 11.67
CA LEU A 259 12.77 3.60 10.49
C LEU A 259 13.76 2.64 9.83
N ASN A 260 13.84 2.74 8.51
CA ASN A 260 14.81 2.03 7.69
C ASN A 260 16.18 2.75 7.76
N PRO A 261 17.23 2.11 8.31
CA PRO A 261 18.53 2.77 8.50
C PRO A 261 19.33 2.99 7.21
N GLU A 262 19.00 2.32 6.12
CA GLU A 262 19.66 2.54 4.82
C GLU A 262 19.11 3.78 4.09
N ARG A 263 17.87 4.17 4.41
CA ARG A 263 17.17 5.28 3.74
C ARG A 263 17.08 6.54 4.59
N ILE A 264 17.02 6.38 5.90
CA ILE A 264 16.93 7.49 6.84
C ILE A 264 18.13 7.38 7.81
N ARG A 265 18.83 8.47 8.00
CA ARG A 265 19.89 8.61 9.00
C ARG A 265 19.43 9.55 10.12
N PRO A 266 20.10 9.56 11.29
CA PRO A 266 19.72 10.45 12.40
C PRO A 266 19.61 11.95 12.02
N ASP A 267 20.44 12.41 11.09
CA ASP A 267 20.45 13.79 10.59
C ASP A 267 19.34 14.06 9.53
N THR A 268 18.79 13.03 8.91
CA THR A 268 17.74 13.12 7.88
C THR A 268 16.36 12.70 8.36
N ILE A 269 16.18 12.44 9.66
CA ILE A 269 14.85 12.16 10.23
C ILE A 269 13.90 13.32 9.89
N PRO A 270 12.70 13.03 9.31
CA PRO A 270 11.72 14.07 9.02
C PRO A 270 11.44 14.95 10.24
N ALA A 271 11.44 16.28 10.04
CA ALA A 271 11.33 17.24 11.14
C ALA A 271 10.12 16.97 12.06
N ALA A 272 9.01 16.54 11.48
CA ALA A 272 7.79 16.19 12.20
C ALA A 272 7.95 14.98 13.15
N LEU A 273 8.95 14.14 12.95
CA LEU A 273 9.18 12.92 13.76
C LEU A 273 10.34 13.05 14.75
N ARG A 274 10.98 14.22 14.86
CA ARG A 274 12.17 14.39 15.73
C ARG A 274 11.89 14.26 17.22
N SER A 275 10.64 14.49 17.63
CA SER A 275 10.21 14.31 19.03
C SER A 275 9.79 12.88 19.35
N TRP A 276 9.71 12.00 18.33
CA TRP A 276 9.29 10.62 18.51
C TRP A 276 10.46 9.73 18.91
N GLU A 277 10.18 8.69 19.67
CA GLU A 277 11.11 7.59 19.89
C GLU A 277 11.35 6.86 18.57
N VAL A 278 12.58 6.90 18.08
CA VAL A 278 12.98 6.20 16.86
C VAL A 278 13.62 4.88 17.21
N ILE A 279 13.11 3.80 16.64
CA ILE A 279 13.80 2.52 16.60
C ILE A 279 14.22 2.20 15.16
N TRP A 280 15.43 1.68 15.02
CA TRP A 280 16.01 1.36 13.73
C TRP A 280 15.75 -0.09 13.40
N CYS A 281 15.21 -0.35 12.19
CA CYS A 281 14.98 -1.70 11.72
C CYS A 281 16.32 -2.45 11.65
N PRO A 282 16.44 -3.64 12.26
CA PRO A 282 17.65 -4.45 12.11
C PRO A 282 17.80 -4.91 10.65
N PRO A 283 19.00 -5.37 10.25
CA PRO A 283 19.21 -5.97 8.94
C PRO A 283 18.15 -7.03 8.66
N ILE A 284 17.59 -6.97 7.46
CA ILE A 284 16.53 -7.89 7.01
C ILE A 284 17.11 -9.30 6.85
N GLU A 285 16.45 -10.27 7.45
CA GLU A 285 16.78 -11.69 7.32
C GLU A 285 16.11 -12.21 6.03
N GLU A 286 16.94 -12.44 5.00
CA GLU A 286 16.44 -12.95 3.71
C GLU A 286 15.90 -14.38 3.90
N PRO A 287 14.67 -14.65 3.45
CA PRO A 287 14.17 -16.03 3.43
C PRO A 287 14.97 -16.88 2.43
N VAL A 288 14.84 -18.20 2.56
CA VAL A 288 15.37 -19.18 1.59
C VAL A 288 15.13 -18.70 0.15
N PRO A 289 16.10 -18.91 -0.79
CA PRO A 289 16.04 -18.36 -2.13
C PRO A 289 14.65 -18.45 -2.75
N PRO A 290 14.16 -17.36 -3.38
CA PRO A 290 12.83 -17.34 -3.96
C PRO A 290 12.70 -18.40 -5.05
N VAL A 291 11.51 -18.94 -5.23
CA VAL A 291 11.20 -19.93 -6.30
C VAL A 291 11.50 -19.37 -7.69
N LEU A 292 11.41 -18.06 -7.84
CA LEU A 292 11.91 -17.34 -9.02
C LEU A 292 13.32 -16.82 -8.71
N SER A 293 14.21 -16.91 -9.70
CA SER A 293 15.59 -16.44 -9.59
C SER A 293 15.70 -14.91 -9.41
N HIS A 294 14.58 -14.18 -9.51
CA HIS A 294 14.52 -12.73 -9.48
C HIS A 294 13.43 -12.23 -8.53
N THR A 295 13.73 -11.13 -7.85
CA THR A 295 12.79 -10.43 -6.97
C THR A 295 12.53 -9.04 -7.53
N LEU A 296 11.27 -8.57 -7.48
CA LEU A 296 10.85 -7.26 -8.01
C LEU A 296 10.80 -6.17 -6.93
N SER A 297 10.87 -6.56 -5.66
CA SER A 297 10.79 -5.64 -4.52
C SER A 297 12.06 -5.65 -3.69
N THR A 298 12.28 -4.54 -2.98
CA THR A 298 13.39 -4.38 -2.04
C THR A 298 13.39 -5.46 -0.94
N PRO A 299 14.56 -5.88 -0.43
CA PRO A 299 14.63 -6.72 0.78
C PRO A 299 13.87 -6.11 1.97
N TRP A 300 13.84 -4.80 2.06
CA TRP A 300 13.19 -4.06 3.13
C TRP A 300 11.66 -4.26 3.22
N VAL A 301 11.06 -5.00 2.29
CA VAL A 301 9.68 -5.49 2.46
C VAL A 301 9.52 -6.35 3.72
N GLY A 302 10.60 -6.89 4.28
CA GLY A 302 10.61 -7.59 5.57
C GLY A 302 10.21 -6.72 6.77
N MET A 303 10.35 -5.38 6.70
CA MET A 303 9.87 -4.47 7.74
C MET A 303 8.41 -4.01 7.52
N ASN A 304 7.78 -4.42 6.44
CA ASN A 304 6.42 -4.04 6.05
C ASN A 304 5.38 -4.83 6.89
N LEU A 305 5.24 -4.44 8.14
CA LEU A 305 4.39 -5.08 9.15
C LEU A 305 2.99 -4.44 9.21
N LEU A 306 2.01 -5.18 9.75
CA LEU A 306 0.66 -4.66 10.03
C LEU A 306 0.48 -4.49 11.53
N MET A 307 0.26 -3.24 11.99
CA MET A 307 -0.19 -3.02 13.36
C MET A 307 -1.67 -3.40 13.49
N VAL A 308 -1.97 -4.35 14.36
CA VAL A 308 -3.35 -4.72 14.71
C VAL A 308 -3.93 -3.76 15.75
N ASN A 309 -3.10 -3.31 16.68
CA ASN A 309 -3.35 -2.26 17.64
C ASN A 309 -2.00 -1.73 18.16
N PRO A 310 -1.95 -0.68 19.00
CA PRO A 310 -0.69 -0.10 19.47
C PRO A 310 0.24 -1.05 20.24
N GLN A 311 -0.24 -2.21 20.63
CA GLN A 311 0.51 -3.22 21.40
C GLN A 311 0.68 -4.54 20.64
N MET A 312 0.22 -4.65 19.38
CA MET A 312 0.26 -5.92 18.64
C MET A 312 0.50 -5.71 17.14
N ALA A 313 1.43 -6.48 16.58
CA ALA A 313 1.81 -6.43 15.16
C ALA A 313 1.86 -7.81 14.52
N VAL A 314 1.38 -7.92 13.27
CA VAL A 314 1.68 -9.06 12.38
C VAL A 314 3.01 -8.80 11.69
N VAL A 315 3.95 -9.72 11.81
CA VAL A 315 5.32 -9.59 11.31
C VAL A 315 5.71 -10.85 10.53
N ASP A 316 6.55 -10.69 9.50
CA ASP A 316 7.12 -11.84 8.80
C ASP A 316 7.96 -12.68 9.78
N ARG A 317 7.57 -13.93 9.93
CA ARG A 317 8.20 -14.88 10.88
C ARG A 317 9.70 -15.09 10.64
N ASN A 318 10.19 -14.76 9.45
CA ASN A 318 11.61 -14.84 9.15
C ASN A 318 12.41 -13.68 9.79
N GLN A 319 11.76 -12.58 10.19
CA GLN A 319 12.41 -11.38 10.74
C GLN A 319 12.60 -11.49 12.25
N THR A 320 13.43 -12.45 12.70
CA THR A 320 13.58 -12.79 14.13
C THR A 320 14.17 -11.64 14.95
N ASN A 321 15.10 -10.87 14.39
CA ASN A 321 15.69 -9.70 15.05
C ASN A 321 14.70 -8.54 15.17
N LEU A 322 13.87 -8.32 14.15
CA LEU A 322 12.80 -7.32 14.20
C LEU A 322 11.75 -7.70 15.25
N MET A 323 11.35 -8.98 15.33
CA MET A 323 10.40 -9.46 16.32
C MET A 323 10.91 -9.20 17.75
N ARG A 324 12.16 -9.56 18.06
CA ARG A 324 12.78 -9.27 19.37
C ARG A 324 12.83 -7.78 19.69
N LEU A 325 13.12 -6.93 18.69
CA LEU A 325 13.12 -5.49 18.86
C LEU A 325 11.74 -4.96 19.24
N LEU A 326 10.69 -5.41 18.57
CA LEU A 326 9.31 -5.02 18.85
C LEU A 326 8.84 -5.51 20.23
N GLU A 327 9.17 -6.76 20.59
CA GLU A 327 8.86 -7.33 21.92
C GLU A 327 9.57 -6.55 23.04
N ALA A 328 10.83 -6.13 22.83
CA ALA A 328 11.55 -5.27 23.78
C ALA A 328 10.91 -3.89 23.94
N LYS A 329 10.07 -3.44 23.00
CA LYS A 329 9.25 -2.23 23.07
C LYS A 329 7.82 -2.49 23.58
N GLY A 330 7.54 -3.71 24.07
CA GLY A 330 6.23 -4.10 24.60
C GLY A 330 5.16 -4.32 23.54
N ILE A 331 5.56 -4.60 22.31
CA ILE A 331 4.65 -4.96 21.21
C ILE A 331 4.61 -6.46 21.09
N THR A 332 3.46 -7.06 21.28
CA THR A 332 3.21 -8.49 21.02
C THR A 332 3.33 -8.76 19.54
N VAL A 333 4.15 -9.73 19.17
CA VAL A 333 4.35 -10.08 17.77
C VAL A 333 3.51 -11.31 17.41
N LEU A 334 2.81 -11.24 16.29
CA LEU A 334 2.12 -12.34 15.63
C LEU A 334 2.94 -12.78 14.40
N PRO A 335 3.82 -13.77 14.52
CA PRO A 335 4.61 -14.22 13.38
C PRO A 335 3.71 -14.87 12.34
N ARG A 336 3.75 -14.40 11.11
CA ARG A 336 3.05 -14.97 9.97
C ARG A 336 3.99 -15.11 8.78
N ARG A 337 3.58 -15.86 7.80
CA ARG A 337 4.40 -16.18 6.62
C ARG A 337 3.83 -15.48 5.39
N LEU A 338 4.72 -14.90 4.58
CA LEU A 338 4.47 -14.49 3.20
C LEU A 338 5.66 -14.94 2.34
N ARG A 339 5.61 -16.19 1.88
CA ARG A 339 6.73 -16.85 1.16
C ARG A 339 7.24 -16.09 -0.05
N HIS A 340 6.35 -15.41 -0.75
CA HIS A 340 6.63 -14.78 -2.03
C HIS A 340 6.48 -13.24 -1.99
N SER A 341 6.58 -12.63 -0.81
CA SER A 341 6.47 -11.18 -0.62
C SER A 341 7.42 -10.38 -1.53
N ARG A 342 8.65 -10.85 -1.70
CA ARG A 342 9.65 -10.23 -2.59
C ARG A 342 9.36 -10.40 -4.08
N VAL A 343 8.65 -11.44 -4.44
CA VAL A 343 8.29 -11.78 -5.83
C VAL A 343 7.04 -11.02 -6.28
N LEU A 344 6.00 -11.00 -5.42
CA LEU A 344 4.75 -10.28 -5.72
C LEU A 344 4.82 -8.79 -5.34
N GLY A 345 5.77 -8.40 -4.49
CA GLY A 345 6.04 -7.00 -4.21
C GLY A 345 5.25 -6.41 -3.04
N GLY A 346 4.96 -7.19 -1.98
CA GLY A 346 4.25 -6.66 -0.82
C GLY A 346 4.40 -7.49 0.45
N GLY A 347 4.57 -6.83 1.60
CA GLY A 347 4.51 -7.39 2.94
C GLY A 347 3.11 -7.28 3.55
N PHE A 348 3.00 -7.46 4.88
CA PHE A 348 1.71 -7.50 5.57
C PHE A 348 0.94 -6.18 5.52
N HIS A 349 1.62 -5.04 5.48
CA HIS A 349 0.97 -3.76 5.27
C HIS A 349 0.41 -3.62 3.86
N CYS A 350 1.19 -3.96 2.85
CA CYS A 350 0.78 -3.85 1.44
C CYS A 350 -0.42 -4.76 1.10
N VAL A 351 -0.42 -6.01 1.60
CA VAL A 351 -1.49 -6.98 1.31
C VAL A 351 -2.78 -6.70 2.07
N THR A 352 -2.80 -5.67 2.92
CA THR A 352 -3.96 -5.29 3.73
C THR A 352 -4.32 -3.82 3.51
N LEU A 353 -5.61 -3.54 3.41
CA LEU A 353 -6.17 -2.19 3.42
C LEU A 353 -7.14 -2.06 4.59
N ASP A 354 -6.74 -1.37 5.62
CA ASP A 354 -7.55 -1.13 6.80
C ASP A 354 -8.65 -0.09 6.52
N THR A 355 -9.89 -0.54 6.57
CA THR A 355 -11.07 0.28 6.30
C THR A 355 -11.70 0.83 7.57
N VAL A 356 -11.60 0.10 8.70
CA VAL A 356 -12.07 0.57 10.00
C VAL A 356 -11.03 0.33 11.08
N ARG A 357 -10.63 1.42 11.76
CA ARG A 357 -9.86 1.45 12.99
C ARG A 357 -10.59 2.30 14.05
N ASP A 358 -10.34 2.05 15.32
CA ASP A 358 -10.95 2.82 16.44
C ASP A 358 -10.39 4.25 16.58
N GLY A 359 -9.39 4.64 15.81
CA GLY A 359 -8.76 5.96 15.83
C GLY A 359 -9.68 7.09 15.38
N GLY A 360 -9.22 8.32 15.62
CA GLY A 360 -9.85 9.57 15.23
C GLY A 360 -8.87 10.55 14.58
N PRO A 361 -9.32 11.77 14.26
CA PRO A 361 -8.48 12.82 13.67
C PRO A 361 -7.59 13.46 14.74
N GLU A 362 -6.82 12.65 15.45
CA GLU A 362 -5.90 13.08 16.50
C GLU A 362 -4.74 13.91 15.92
N SER A 363 -4.10 14.72 16.76
CA SER A 363 -2.86 15.40 16.45
C SER A 363 -1.74 14.73 17.25
N TYR A 364 -0.90 13.96 16.59
CA TYR A 364 0.18 13.21 17.23
C TYR A 364 1.55 13.93 17.17
N LEU A 365 1.63 15.05 16.45
CA LEU A 365 2.87 15.80 16.21
C LEU A 365 2.97 17.11 17.03
N GLU A 366 2.02 17.36 17.92
CA GLU A 366 1.98 18.54 18.79
C GLU A 366 2.57 18.27 20.17
#